data_76419761c7393a0c7a35ee9ab505911e
#
_entry.id   76419761c7393a0c7a35ee9ab505911e
#
_cell.length_a   1.000
_cell.length_b   1.000
_cell.length_c   1.000
_cell.angle_alpha   90.00
_cell.angle_beta   90.00
_cell.angle_gamma   90.00
#
_symmetry.space_group_name_H-M   'P 1'
#
loop_
_entity.id
_entity.type
_entity.pdbx_description
1 polymer ?
#
loop_
_entity_poly.entity_id
_entity_poly.type
_entity_poly.pdbx_seq_one_letter_code
_entity_poly.pdbx_strand_id
1 'polypeptide(L)'
;MGTKKTVFWGSLSFLDLVSLSAGNEDVWDRSVNKYSTILSLVEQNYYRDVEAEKLIYSSIRGMLETLDPHSYFLDPDNLSRMREEYTGKYYGLGIQIQKHGDRLVVIAPIEGTPASRLGIQPGDVISTINGESTKPLTSFDAMQKLRGPKGTKVTITIIREGLEKPLELTIEREEIPLHSVAYAFMLDDRTGYIFIRNFAETTTEEFEQKMAELSGKGMKQLILDLRGNTGG
;
A
#
# COMPACT_ATOMS: atom_id res chain seq x y z
N MET A 1 -3.03 -58.70 -16.04
CA MET A 1 -2.41 -58.42 -17.37
C MET A 1 -2.01 -56.97 -17.38
N GLY A 2 -0.75 -56.67 -17.10
CA GLY A 2 -0.24 -55.32 -16.98
C GLY A 2 0.49 -54.92 -18.26
N THR A 3 -0.01 -53.90 -18.94
CA THR A 3 0.63 -53.31 -20.09
C THR A 3 1.78 -52.40 -19.63
N LYS A 4 3.01 -52.83 -19.85
CA LYS A 4 4.22 -52.02 -19.72
C LYS A 4 4.19 -50.93 -20.74
N LYS A 5 4.13 -49.65 -20.33
CA LYS A 5 4.41 -48.52 -21.20
C LYS A 5 5.92 -48.46 -21.43
N THR A 6 6.32 -48.78 -22.64
CA THR A 6 7.69 -48.62 -23.13
C THR A 6 7.91 -47.10 -23.34
N VAL A 7 8.78 -46.55 -22.52
CA VAL A 7 9.23 -45.15 -22.71
C VAL A 7 10.27 -45.18 -23.84
N PHE A 8 9.90 -44.66 -25.00
CA PHE A 8 10.79 -44.53 -26.15
C PHE A 8 11.69 -43.29 -25.91
N TRP A 9 12.92 -43.53 -25.53
CA TRP A 9 13.97 -42.51 -25.57
C TRP A 9 14.44 -42.33 -27.00
N GLY A 10 13.73 -41.53 -27.75
CA GLY A 10 14.24 -40.99 -29.01
C GLY A 10 15.32 -39.96 -28.71
N SER A 11 16.54 -40.19 -29.21
CA SER A 11 17.59 -39.18 -29.23
C SER A 11 17.14 -38.03 -30.10
N LEU A 12 16.57 -36.97 -29.53
CA LEU A 12 16.40 -35.71 -30.24
C LEU A 12 17.80 -35.19 -30.57
N SER A 13 18.09 -34.98 -31.85
CA SER A 13 19.34 -34.37 -32.28
C SER A 13 19.39 -32.93 -31.82
N PHE A 14 20.59 -32.41 -31.59
CA PHE A 14 20.81 -31.00 -31.23
C PHE A 14 20.14 -30.02 -32.23
N LEU A 15 20.01 -30.43 -33.49
CA LEU A 15 19.30 -29.70 -34.56
C LEU A 15 17.79 -29.65 -34.33
N ASP A 16 17.17 -30.71 -33.79
CA ASP A 16 15.72 -30.71 -33.48
C ASP A 16 15.39 -29.83 -32.26
N LEU A 17 16.29 -29.75 -31.28
CA LEU A 17 16.19 -28.82 -30.16
C LEU A 17 16.32 -27.35 -30.61
N VAL A 18 17.24 -27.06 -31.53
CA VAL A 18 17.44 -25.71 -32.09
C VAL A 18 16.24 -25.30 -32.96
N SER A 19 15.66 -26.22 -33.73
CA SER A 19 14.47 -25.90 -34.53
C SER A 19 13.21 -25.70 -33.70
N LEU A 20 13.06 -26.38 -32.54
CA LEU A 20 11.97 -26.13 -31.58
C LEU A 20 12.12 -24.80 -30.87
N SER A 21 13.36 -24.38 -30.53
CA SER A 21 13.63 -23.08 -29.95
C SER A 21 13.41 -21.93 -30.94
N ALA A 22 13.82 -22.06 -32.15
CA ALA A 22 13.65 -21.04 -33.18
C ALA A 22 12.17 -20.77 -33.53
N GLY A 23 11.32 -21.83 -33.55
CA GLY A 23 9.88 -21.65 -33.75
C GLY A 23 9.17 -20.92 -32.60
N ASN A 24 9.63 -21.11 -31.40
CA ASN A 24 9.08 -20.43 -30.23
C ASN A 24 9.58 -18.98 -30.11
N GLU A 25 10.87 -18.74 -30.41
CA GLU A 25 11.44 -17.39 -30.49
C GLU A 25 10.67 -16.49 -31.48
N ASP A 26 10.35 -16.99 -32.67
CA ASP A 26 9.61 -16.22 -33.68
C ASP A 26 8.17 -15.84 -33.22
N VAL A 27 7.50 -16.67 -32.42
CA VAL A 27 6.16 -16.36 -31.85
C VAL A 27 6.27 -15.29 -30.75
N TRP A 28 7.25 -15.41 -29.87
CA TRP A 28 7.49 -14.44 -28.81
C TRP A 28 7.87 -13.08 -29.37
N ASP A 29 8.83 -13.03 -30.28
CA ASP A 29 9.31 -11.79 -30.91
C ASP A 29 8.17 -11.07 -31.66
N ARG A 30 7.36 -11.78 -32.42
CA ARG A 30 6.17 -11.20 -33.07
C ARG A 30 5.16 -10.66 -32.06
N SER A 31 4.95 -11.35 -30.94
CA SER A 31 4.01 -10.94 -29.93
C SER A 31 4.49 -9.72 -29.17
N VAL A 32 5.79 -9.66 -28.82
CA VAL A 32 6.42 -8.50 -28.18
C VAL A 32 6.40 -7.29 -29.11
N ASN A 33 6.73 -7.47 -30.39
CA ASN A 33 6.69 -6.39 -31.38
C ASN A 33 5.25 -5.85 -31.57
N LYS A 34 4.25 -6.74 -31.64
CA LYS A 34 2.84 -6.34 -31.70
C LYS A 34 2.42 -5.57 -30.48
N TYR A 35 2.79 -6.02 -29.29
CA TYR A 35 2.51 -5.34 -28.03
C TYR A 35 3.14 -3.93 -28.01
N SER A 36 4.42 -3.80 -28.35
CA SER A 36 5.11 -2.51 -28.42
C SER A 36 4.47 -1.56 -29.42
N THR A 37 4.07 -2.07 -30.60
CA THR A 37 3.36 -1.29 -31.63
C THR A 37 2.04 -0.74 -31.09
N ILE A 38 1.24 -1.59 -30.42
CA ILE A 38 -0.05 -1.16 -29.83
C ILE A 38 0.18 -0.11 -28.74
N LEU A 39 1.18 -0.30 -27.89
CA LEU A 39 1.53 0.66 -26.84
C LEU A 39 1.87 2.04 -27.42
N SER A 40 2.73 2.07 -28.46
CA SER A 40 3.10 3.30 -29.16
C SER A 40 1.91 3.95 -29.88
N LEU A 41 1.02 3.16 -30.47
CA LEU A 41 -0.20 3.69 -31.11
C LEU A 41 -1.14 4.35 -30.08
N VAL A 42 -1.28 3.76 -28.91
CA VAL A 42 -2.08 4.36 -27.81
C VAL A 42 -1.45 5.65 -27.34
N GLU A 43 -0.14 5.66 -27.07
CA GLU A 43 0.58 6.86 -26.64
C GLU A 43 0.44 8.02 -27.62
N GLN A 44 0.54 7.74 -28.93
CA GLN A 44 0.52 8.76 -29.99
C GLN A 44 -0.87 9.23 -30.39
N ASN A 45 -1.91 8.39 -30.24
CA ASN A 45 -3.22 8.66 -30.82
C ASN A 45 -4.35 8.79 -29.80
N TYR A 46 -4.09 8.53 -28.53
CA TYR A 46 -5.14 8.69 -27.53
C TYR A 46 -5.46 10.19 -27.35
N TYR A 47 -6.74 10.54 -27.16
CA TYR A 47 -7.21 11.94 -27.12
C TYR A 47 -6.81 12.73 -25.86
N ARG A 48 -6.18 12.08 -24.88
CA ARG A 48 -5.63 12.68 -23.66
C ARG A 48 -4.20 12.22 -23.47
N ASP A 49 -3.45 12.97 -22.66
CA ASP A 49 -2.12 12.52 -22.22
C ASP A 49 -2.21 11.19 -21.49
N VAL A 50 -1.31 10.29 -21.83
CA VAL A 50 -1.26 8.93 -21.31
C VAL A 50 -0.01 8.75 -20.48
N GLU A 51 -0.18 8.26 -19.25
CA GLU A 51 0.95 7.88 -18.41
C GLU A 51 1.42 6.48 -18.82
N ALA A 52 2.55 6.43 -19.57
CA ALA A 52 3.11 5.19 -20.12
C ALA A 52 3.33 4.11 -19.02
N GLU A 53 3.79 4.52 -17.86
CA GLU A 53 4.02 3.63 -16.72
C GLU A 53 2.75 2.95 -16.23
N LYS A 54 1.63 3.68 -16.15
CA LYS A 54 0.32 3.10 -15.80
C LYS A 54 -0.18 2.09 -16.81
N LEU A 55 0.05 2.34 -18.10
CA LEU A 55 -0.30 1.38 -19.16
C LEU A 55 0.51 0.09 -19.04
N ILE A 56 1.82 0.23 -18.82
CA ILE A 56 2.72 -0.90 -18.65
C ILE A 56 2.33 -1.73 -17.43
N TYR A 57 2.13 -1.10 -16.27
CA TYR A 57 1.74 -1.82 -15.05
C TYR A 57 0.37 -2.51 -15.17
N SER A 58 -0.58 -1.87 -15.86
CA SER A 58 -1.90 -2.47 -16.13
C SER A 58 -1.79 -3.68 -17.05
N SER A 59 -0.89 -3.64 -18.06
CA SER A 59 -0.67 -4.76 -18.95
C SER A 59 0.03 -5.94 -18.27
N ILE A 60 1.00 -5.66 -17.39
CA ILE A 60 1.67 -6.69 -16.57
C ILE A 60 0.65 -7.37 -15.65
N ARG A 61 -0.24 -6.59 -15.00
CA ARG A 61 -1.32 -7.15 -14.17
C ARG A 61 -2.23 -8.06 -14.98
N GLY A 62 -2.74 -7.60 -16.12
CA GLY A 62 -3.59 -8.42 -16.99
C GLY A 62 -2.90 -9.69 -17.50
N MET A 63 -1.61 -9.65 -17.75
CA MET A 63 -0.82 -10.84 -18.11
C MET A 63 -0.76 -11.84 -16.94
N LEU A 64 -0.47 -11.38 -15.72
CA LEU A 64 -0.34 -12.27 -14.56
C LEU A 64 -1.69 -12.84 -14.11
N GLU A 65 -2.79 -12.10 -14.24
CA GLU A 65 -4.15 -12.58 -13.96
C GLU A 65 -4.55 -13.80 -14.79
N THR A 66 -3.87 -14.05 -15.95
CA THR A 66 -4.11 -15.23 -16.77
C THR A 66 -3.43 -16.50 -16.24
N LEU A 67 -2.53 -16.39 -15.27
CA LEU A 67 -1.76 -17.52 -14.74
C LEU A 67 -2.52 -18.23 -13.61
N ASP A 68 -2.63 -17.61 -12.46
CA ASP A 68 -3.30 -18.15 -11.28
C ASP A 68 -3.68 -17.01 -10.31
N PRO A 69 -4.58 -17.26 -9.32
CA PRO A 69 -5.02 -16.23 -8.36
C PRO A 69 -3.93 -15.71 -7.41
N HIS A 70 -2.77 -16.37 -7.34
CA HIS A 70 -1.67 -16.01 -6.43
C HIS A 70 -0.56 -15.26 -7.15
N SER A 71 -0.58 -15.22 -8.49
CA SER A 71 0.38 -14.49 -9.31
C SER A 71 -0.10 -13.06 -9.53
N TYR A 72 0.58 -12.09 -8.90
CA TYR A 72 0.23 -10.68 -9.03
C TYR A 72 1.46 -9.79 -9.10
N PHE A 73 1.29 -8.63 -9.73
CA PHE A 73 2.33 -7.62 -9.85
C PHE A 73 2.21 -6.58 -8.73
N LEU A 74 3.27 -6.43 -7.97
CA LEU A 74 3.42 -5.33 -7.03
C LEU A 74 4.19 -4.20 -7.72
N ASP A 75 3.48 -3.15 -8.10
CA ASP A 75 4.13 -1.91 -8.47
C ASP A 75 4.86 -1.29 -7.28
N PRO A 76 5.78 -0.33 -7.48
CA PRO A 76 6.58 0.25 -6.41
C PRO A 76 5.75 0.80 -5.24
N ASP A 77 4.58 1.38 -5.53
CA ASP A 77 3.69 1.95 -4.52
C ASP A 77 3.04 0.86 -3.66
N ASN A 78 2.54 -0.21 -4.29
CA ASN A 78 1.96 -1.35 -3.60
C ASN A 78 3.03 -2.10 -2.78
N LEU A 79 4.24 -2.24 -3.33
CA LEU A 79 5.37 -2.85 -2.61
C LEU A 79 5.75 -2.01 -1.39
N SER A 80 5.78 -0.68 -1.51
CA SER A 80 6.06 0.21 -0.38
C SER A 80 5.01 0.06 0.71
N ARG A 81 3.71 0.06 0.36
CA ARG A 81 2.62 -0.14 1.32
C ARG A 81 2.70 -1.50 2.02
N MET A 82 2.96 -2.54 1.26
CA MET A 82 3.12 -3.88 1.84
C MET A 82 4.27 -3.93 2.84
N ARG A 83 5.41 -3.28 2.53
CA ARG A 83 6.54 -3.16 3.46
C ARG A 83 6.17 -2.38 4.73
N GLU A 84 5.45 -1.27 4.59
CA GLU A 84 4.98 -0.47 5.72
C GLU A 84 4.05 -1.28 6.63
N GLU A 85 3.10 -2.02 6.05
CA GLU A 85 2.19 -2.90 6.79
C GLU A 85 2.95 -4.02 7.51
N TYR A 86 3.94 -4.61 6.85
CA TYR A 86 4.77 -5.67 7.41
C TYR A 86 5.68 -5.15 8.54
N THR A 87 6.32 -4.01 8.35
CA THR A 87 7.21 -3.40 9.37
C THR A 87 6.42 -2.71 10.50
N GLY A 88 5.12 -2.53 10.35
CA GLY A 88 4.27 -1.85 11.32
C GLY A 88 4.55 -0.35 11.45
N LYS A 89 5.10 0.31 10.42
CA LYS A 89 5.44 1.73 10.45
C LYS A 89 5.61 2.34 9.05
N TYR A 90 5.44 3.67 8.98
CA TYR A 90 5.78 4.45 7.81
C TYR A 90 6.41 5.79 8.21
N TYR A 91 6.94 6.55 7.26
CA TYR A 91 7.48 7.88 7.52
C TYR A 91 6.59 8.96 6.92
N GLY A 92 6.17 9.92 7.75
CA GLY A 92 5.23 10.94 7.35
C GLY A 92 4.91 11.93 8.47
N LEU A 93 3.72 12.51 8.41
CA LEU A 93 3.25 13.54 9.35
C LEU A 93 2.36 12.98 10.47
N GLY A 94 1.78 11.78 10.27
CA GLY A 94 0.78 11.22 11.18
C GLY A 94 -0.60 11.89 11.08
N ILE A 95 -1.11 12.03 9.84
CA ILE A 95 -2.43 12.62 9.56
C ILE A 95 -3.28 11.62 8.80
N GLN A 96 -4.51 11.42 9.27
CA GLN A 96 -5.55 10.76 8.49
C GLN A 96 -6.26 11.81 7.64
N ILE A 97 -6.27 11.60 6.32
CA ILE A 97 -6.85 12.51 5.35
C ILE A 97 -7.91 11.85 4.50
N GLN A 98 -8.88 12.63 4.05
CA GLN A 98 -9.89 12.18 3.11
C GLN A 98 -10.23 13.28 2.11
N LYS A 99 -10.52 12.89 0.87
CA LYS A 99 -10.99 13.81 -0.18
C LYS A 99 -12.50 13.96 -0.12
N HIS A 100 -12.98 15.19 0.03
CA HIS A 100 -14.39 15.57 -0.05
C HIS A 100 -14.56 16.58 -1.19
N GLY A 101 -15.01 16.13 -2.35
CA GLY A 101 -15.04 16.95 -3.56
C GLY A 101 -13.61 17.36 -3.98
N ASP A 102 -13.35 18.66 -4.06
CA ASP A 102 -12.05 19.23 -4.38
C ASP A 102 -11.19 19.57 -3.13
N ARG A 103 -11.71 19.29 -1.92
CA ARG A 103 -11.05 19.62 -0.64
C ARG A 103 -10.39 18.38 -0.04
N LEU A 104 -9.12 18.51 0.36
CA LEU A 104 -8.39 17.51 1.13
C LEU A 104 -8.54 17.81 2.62
N VAL A 105 -9.33 17.02 3.33
CA VAL A 105 -9.72 17.28 4.72
C VAL A 105 -8.96 16.36 5.66
N VAL A 106 -8.49 16.91 6.77
CA VAL A 106 -7.94 16.16 7.89
C VAL A 106 -9.08 15.52 8.68
N ILE A 107 -9.09 14.20 8.75
CA ILE A 107 -10.04 13.45 9.58
C ILE A 107 -9.58 13.48 11.05
N ALA A 108 -8.31 13.13 11.28
CA ALA A 108 -7.68 13.22 12.59
C ALA A 108 -6.15 13.22 12.48
N PRO A 109 -5.42 13.97 13.30
CA PRO A 109 -4.01 13.72 13.56
C PRO A 109 -3.87 12.48 14.46
N ILE A 110 -2.79 11.72 14.27
CA ILE A 110 -2.43 10.58 15.13
C ILE A 110 -1.70 11.17 16.34
N GLU A 111 -2.11 10.77 17.54
CA GLU A 111 -1.51 11.24 18.79
C GLU A 111 0.00 10.96 18.87
N GLY A 112 0.77 11.89 19.42
CA GLY A 112 2.22 11.78 19.55
C GLY A 112 3.02 12.05 18.27
N THR A 113 2.37 12.27 17.13
CA THR A 113 3.02 12.50 15.83
C THR A 113 3.33 13.99 15.59
N PRO A 114 4.16 14.32 14.59
CA PRO A 114 4.46 15.71 14.24
C PRO A 114 3.22 16.57 14.01
N ALA A 115 2.23 16.03 13.33
CA ALA A 115 0.98 16.74 13.05
C ALA A 115 0.22 17.09 14.32
N SER A 116 0.11 16.13 15.26
CA SER A 116 -0.54 16.33 16.55
C SER A 116 0.19 17.39 17.39
N ARG A 117 1.53 17.33 17.42
CA ARG A 117 2.34 18.30 18.17
C ARG A 117 2.25 19.73 17.62
N LEU A 118 2.02 19.89 16.33
CA LEU A 118 1.84 21.19 15.69
C LEU A 118 0.40 21.71 15.71
N GLY A 119 -0.50 20.99 16.38
CA GLY A 119 -1.89 21.40 16.58
C GLY A 119 -2.75 21.34 15.32
N ILE A 120 -2.46 20.44 14.40
CA ILE A 120 -3.36 20.11 13.28
C ILE A 120 -4.63 19.49 13.89
N GLN A 121 -5.80 19.87 13.36
CA GLN A 121 -7.09 19.52 13.93
C GLN A 121 -7.99 18.79 12.93
N PRO A 122 -8.92 17.96 13.39
CA PRO A 122 -10.00 17.45 12.56
C PRO A 122 -10.76 18.59 11.90
N GLY A 123 -11.07 18.44 10.61
CA GLY A 123 -11.74 19.48 9.82
C GLY A 123 -10.81 20.47 9.12
N ASP A 124 -9.53 20.52 9.44
CA ASP A 124 -8.56 21.30 8.68
C ASP A 124 -8.56 20.89 7.21
N VAL A 125 -8.45 21.88 6.32
CA VAL A 125 -8.35 21.63 4.87
C VAL A 125 -6.91 21.90 4.44
N ILE A 126 -6.22 20.88 3.95
CA ILE A 126 -4.90 21.04 3.35
C ILE A 126 -5.09 21.58 1.93
N SER A 127 -4.79 22.83 1.71
CA SER A 127 -4.97 23.52 0.42
C SER A 127 -3.78 23.38 -0.52
N THR A 128 -2.55 23.34 0.04
CA THR A 128 -1.33 23.09 -0.74
C THR A 128 -0.39 22.13 -0.01
N ILE A 129 0.45 21.45 -0.79
CA ILE A 129 1.59 20.63 -0.32
C ILE A 129 2.81 21.10 -1.12
N ASN A 130 3.85 21.61 -0.46
CA ASN A 130 5.03 22.21 -1.07
C ASN A 130 4.70 23.29 -2.12
N GLY A 131 3.66 24.09 -1.86
CA GLY A 131 3.17 25.13 -2.76
C GLY A 131 2.25 24.65 -3.88
N GLU A 132 2.12 23.35 -4.12
CA GLU A 132 1.22 22.79 -5.13
C GLU A 132 -0.20 22.61 -4.58
N SER A 133 -1.20 22.98 -5.37
CA SER A 133 -2.61 22.81 -4.98
C SER A 133 -3.01 21.34 -4.82
N THR A 134 -3.75 21.05 -3.74
CA THR A 134 -4.30 19.70 -3.49
C THR A 134 -5.61 19.43 -4.25
N LYS A 135 -6.19 20.44 -4.92
CA LYS A 135 -7.48 20.29 -5.63
C LYS A 135 -7.48 19.18 -6.69
N PRO A 136 -6.46 19.07 -7.57
CA PRO A 136 -6.45 18.01 -8.59
C PRO A 136 -6.04 16.65 -8.05
N LEU A 137 -5.46 16.57 -6.85
CA LEU A 137 -4.91 15.35 -6.29
C LEU A 137 -6.01 14.41 -5.81
N THR A 138 -5.79 13.10 -5.95
CA THR A 138 -6.54 12.07 -5.21
C THR A 138 -6.05 12.02 -3.75
N SER A 139 -6.79 11.34 -2.87
CA SER A 139 -6.29 11.08 -1.49
C SER A 139 -4.97 10.33 -1.49
N PHE A 140 -4.79 9.44 -2.46
CA PHE A 140 -3.57 8.66 -2.61
C PHE A 140 -2.38 9.55 -3.02
N ASP A 141 -2.52 10.38 -4.06
CA ASP A 141 -1.46 11.28 -4.51
C ASP A 141 -1.04 12.25 -3.39
N ALA A 142 -2.01 12.77 -2.66
CA ALA A 142 -1.75 13.64 -1.50
C ALA A 142 -0.98 12.90 -0.39
N MET A 143 -1.38 11.66 -0.09
CA MET A 143 -0.69 10.82 0.89
C MET A 143 0.76 10.56 0.49
N GLN A 144 1.04 10.26 -0.77
CA GLN A 144 2.40 10.08 -1.29
C GLN A 144 3.26 11.35 -1.13
N LYS A 145 2.69 12.53 -1.40
CA LYS A 145 3.40 13.81 -1.21
C LYS A 145 3.65 14.14 0.26
N LEU A 146 2.75 13.75 1.18
CA LEU A 146 2.91 13.96 2.62
C LEU A 146 3.90 12.97 3.26
N ARG A 147 4.02 11.76 2.71
CA ARG A 147 5.03 10.77 3.09
C ARG A 147 6.38 11.09 2.46
N GLY A 148 7.41 10.35 2.86
CA GLY A 148 8.75 10.46 2.30
C GLY A 148 9.84 10.05 3.29
N PRO A 149 11.13 10.12 2.95
CA PRO A 149 12.20 9.69 3.82
C PRO A 149 12.19 10.39 5.18
N LYS A 150 12.53 9.66 6.24
CA LYS A 150 12.67 10.18 7.61
C LYS A 150 13.58 11.42 7.63
N GLY A 151 13.20 12.44 8.41
CA GLY A 151 13.97 13.68 8.57
C GLY A 151 13.81 14.67 7.43
N THR A 152 13.16 14.32 6.32
CA THR A 152 12.84 15.29 5.27
C THR A 152 11.65 16.15 5.66
N LYS A 153 11.59 17.37 5.11
CA LYS A 153 10.54 18.34 5.43
C LYS A 153 9.50 18.44 4.32
N VAL A 154 8.28 18.71 4.71
CA VAL A 154 7.18 19.07 3.81
C VAL A 154 6.46 20.28 4.34
N THR A 155 6.14 21.22 3.45
CA THR A 155 5.37 22.42 3.80
C THR A 155 3.92 22.21 3.35
N ILE A 156 2.99 22.42 4.25
CA ILE A 156 1.55 22.36 3.96
C ILE A 156 0.89 23.68 4.32
N THR A 157 -0.11 24.10 3.53
CA THR A 157 -0.97 25.24 3.86
C THR A 157 -2.33 24.71 4.28
N ILE A 158 -2.76 25.07 5.48
CA ILE A 158 -4.03 24.67 6.09
C ILE A 158 -5.01 25.85 6.07
N ILE A 159 -6.22 25.60 5.63
CA ILE A 159 -7.37 26.47 5.82
C ILE A 159 -8.21 25.86 6.96
N ARG A 160 -8.39 26.64 8.03
CA ARG A 160 -9.14 26.26 9.21
C ARG A 160 -10.33 27.20 9.41
N GLU A 161 -11.49 26.63 9.70
CA GLU A 161 -12.67 27.42 10.02
C GLU A 161 -12.41 28.31 11.24
N GLY A 162 -12.85 29.56 11.17
CA GLY A 162 -12.62 30.56 12.23
C GLY A 162 -11.27 31.30 12.18
N LEU A 163 -10.38 30.96 11.25
CA LEU A 163 -9.15 31.72 11.02
C LEU A 163 -9.26 32.57 9.77
N GLU A 164 -8.88 33.87 9.87
CA GLU A 164 -8.89 34.79 8.74
C GLU A 164 -7.80 34.49 7.70
N LYS A 165 -6.69 33.87 8.12
CA LYS A 165 -5.54 33.59 7.26
C LYS A 165 -5.20 32.10 7.29
N PRO A 166 -4.79 31.55 6.14
CA PRO A 166 -4.24 30.18 6.11
C PRO A 166 -3.01 30.04 7.01
N LEU A 167 -2.84 28.84 7.57
CA LEU A 167 -1.66 28.46 8.34
C LEU A 167 -0.67 27.76 7.41
N GLU A 168 0.56 28.25 7.34
CA GLU A 168 1.64 27.55 6.67
C GLU A 168 2.51 26.83 7.71
N LEU A 169 2.64 25.52 7.56
CA LEU A 169 3.36 24.65 8.49
C LEU A 169 4.42 23.86 7.71
N THR A 170 5.68 24.00 8.12
CA THR A 170 6.78 23.13 7.65
C THR A 170 7.02 22.04 8.67
N ILE A 171 6.81 20.80 8.28
CA ILE A 171 6.76 19.65 9.16
C ILE A 171 7.85 18.65 8.76
N GLU A 172 8.64 18.19 9.70
CA GLU A 172 9.61 17.14 9.48
C GLU A 172 8.90 15.77 9.53
N ARG A 173 9.23 14.90 8.57
CA ARG A 173 8.69 13.53 8.52
C ARG A 173 9.35 12.68 9.56
N GLU A 174 8.56 12.06 10.39
CA GLU A 174 8.99 11.11 11.42
C GLU A 174 8.43 9.72 11.17
N GLU A 175 8.90 8.77 11.96
CA GLU A 175 8.36 7.43 12.02
C GLU A 175 6.97 7.45 12.68
N ILE A 176 5.98 6.92 11.97
CA ILE A 176 4.60 6.84 12.42
C ILE A 176 4.25 5.37 12.60
N PRO A 177 3.92 4.92 13.82
CA PRO A 177 3.55 3.53 14.06
C PRO A 177 2.20 3.19 13.42
N LEU A 178 2.14 2.01 12.81
CA LEU A 178 0.92 1.37 12.32
C LEU A 178 0.58 0.24 13.29
N HIS A 179 -0.22 0.55 14.31
CA HIS A 179 -0.56 -0.46 15.31
C HIS A 179 -1.38 -1.59 14.71
N SER A 180 -0.84 -2.80 14.81
CA SER A 180 -1.50 -4.04 14.44
C SER A 180 -2.57 -4.44 15.46
N VAL A 181 -2.33 -4.18 16.75
CA VAL A 181 -3.32 -4.31 17.84
C VAL A 181 -4.17 -3.05 17.90
N ALA A 182 -5.27 -3.05 17.14
CA ALA A 182 -6.11 -1.86 16.97
C ALA A 182 -6.94 -1.51 18.20
N TYR A 183 -7.39 -2.52 18.94
CA TYR A 183 -8.19 -2.33 20.16
C TYR A 183 -7.77 -3.33 21.24
N ALA A 184 -7.70 -2.85 22.49
CA ALA A 184 -7.52 -3.68 23.67
C ALA A 184 -8.20 -3.00 24.88
N PHE A 185 -9.20 -3.66 25.46
CA PHE A 185 -9.94 -3.13 26.60
C PHE A 185 -10.63 -4.25 27.41
N MET A 186 -11.05 -3.94 28.63
CA MET A 186 -11.86 -4.84 29.44
C MET A 186 -13.34 -4.73 29.02
N LEU A 187 -13.98 -5.85 28.72
CA LEU A 187 -15.43 -5.93 28.46
C LEU A 187 -16.23 -5.94 29.76
N ASP A 188 -15.69 -6.60 30.77
CA ASP A 188 -16.20 -6.68 32.14
C ASP A 188 -15.03 -6.85 33.12
N ASP A 189 -15.29 -7.07 34.41
CA ASP A 189 -14.28 -7.20 35.44
C ASP A 189 -13.30 -8.37 35.26
N ARG A 190 -13.57 -9.31 34.35
CA ARG A 190 -12.80 -10.54 34.13
C ARG A 190 -12.41 -10.79 32.69
N THR A 191 -13.14 -10.22 31.73
CA THR A 191 -12.99 -10.52 30.30
C THR A 191 -12.30 -9.36 29.60
N GLY A 192 -11.11 -9.63 29.06
CA GLY A 192 -10.41 -8.74 28.15
C GLY A 192 -10.81 -9.02 26.69
N TYR A 193 -10.73 -7.99 25.87
CA TYR A 193 -10.89 -8.07 24.43
C TYR A 193 -9.68 -7.47 23.75
N ILE A 194 -9.10 -8.19 22.78
CA ILE A 194 -8.00 -7.71 21.93
C ILE A 194 -8.37 -7.99 20.46
N PHE A 195 -8.28 -6.96 19.61
CA PHE A 195 -8.46 -7.07 18.18
C PHE A 195 -7.12 -6.84 17.46
N ILE A 196 -6.66 -7.83 16.69
CA ILE A 196 -5.47 -7.75 15.85
C ILE A 196 -5.92 -7.64 14.39
N ARG A 197 -5.65 -6.48 13.77
CA ARG A 197 -6.06 -6.16 12.39
C ARG A 197 -5.27 -6.96 11.35
N ASN A 198 -3.96 -7.03 11.51
CA ASN A 198 -2.99 -7.74 10.66
C ASN A 198 -1.82 -8.19 11.52
N PHE A 199 -0.94 -9.02 10.98
CA PHE A 199 0.32 -9.35 11.63
C PHE A 199 1.44 -8.53 11.01
N ALA A 200 2.22 -7.85 11.86
CA ALA A 200 3.40 -7.07 11.52
C ALA A 200 4.57 -7.48 12.44
N GLU A 201 5.77 -7.02 12.14
CA GLU A 201 6.94 -7.28 13.02
C GLU A 201 6.71 -6.81 14.46
N THR A 202 5.90 -5.75 14.65
CA THR A 202 5.58 -5.17 15.97
C THR A 202 4.45 -5.87 16.71
N THR A 203 3.70 -6.79 16.07
CA THR A 203 2.49 -7.38 16.65
C THR A 203 2.72 -8.10 17.96
N THR A 204 3.80 -8.86 18.07
CA THR A 204 4.10 -9.62 19.30
C THR A 204 4.31 -8.69 20.47
N GLU A 205 5.13 -7.64 20.31
CA GLU A 205 5.41 -6.65 21.35
C GLU A 205 4.14 -5.89 21.76
N GLU A 206 3.36 -5.42 20.77
CA GLU A 206 2.08 -4.73 21.00
C GLU A 206 1.09 -5.63 21.78
N PHE A 207 0.99 -6.89 21.36
CA PHE A 207 0.11 -7.86 22.00
C PHE A 207 0.52 -8.16 23.44
N GLU A 208 1.81 -8.42 23.69
CA GLU A 208 2.34 -8.67 25.03
C GLU A 208 2.11 -7.48 25.97
N GLN A 209 2.34 -6.26 25.47
CA GLN A 209 2.08 -5.04 26.23
C GLN A 209 0.60 -4.93 26.60
N LYS A 210 -0.33 -5.17 25.66
CA LYS A 210 -1.78 -5.13 25.92
C LYS A 210 -2.24 -6.25 26.83
N MET A 211 -1.67 -7.44 26.70
CA MET A 211 -1.92 -8.55 27.63
C MET A 211 -1.52 -8.21 29.04
N ALA A 212 -0.33 -7.60 29.25
CA ALA A 212 0.13 -7.17 30.55
C ALA A 212 -0.78 -6.09 31.16
N GLU A 213 -1.18 -5.09 30.33
CA GLU A 213 -2.10 -4.02 30.74
C GLU A 213 -3.45 -4.60 31.23
N LEU A 214 -4.07 -5.49 30.44
CA LEU A 214 -5.37 -6.08 30.78
C LEU A 214 -5.27 -7.04 31.99
N SER A 215 -4.18 -7.79 32.08
CA SER A 215 -3.90 -8.65 33.24
C SER A 215 -3.77 -7.84 34.51
N GLY A 216 -3.10 -6.68 34.48
CA GLY A 216 -3.02 -5.73 35.60
C GLY A 216 -4.38 -5.15 35.98
N LYS A 217 -5.35 -5.07 35.09
CA LYS A 217 -6.74 -4.68 35.34
C LYS A 217 -7.63 -5.82 35.85
N GLY A 218 -7.08 -7.02 36.05
CA GLY A 218 -7.81 -8.15 36.64
C GLY A 218 -8.34 -9.16 35.62
N MET A 219 -7.94 -9.07 34.34
CA MET A 219 -8.36 -10.01 33.30
C MET A 219 -8.09 -11.47 33.71
N LYS A 220 -9.08 -12.34 33.51
CA LYS A 220 -8.99 -13.80 33.73
C LYS A 220 -9.24 -14.60 32.47
N GLN A 221 -9.86 -14.01 31.48
CA GLN A 221 -10.17 -14.64 30.20
C GLN A 221 -10.08 -13.61 29.08
N LEU A 222 -9.72 -14.03 27.88
CA LEU A 222 -9.49 -13.20 26.72
C LEU A 222 -10.40 -13.60 25.57
N ILE A 223 -10.99 -12.63 24.92
CA ILE A 223 -11.53 -12.75 23.56
C ILE A 223 -10.50 -12.15 22.61
N LEU A 224 -9.86 -13.00 21.80
CA LEU A 224 -8.97 -12.59 20.74
C LEU A 224 -9.75 -12.55 19.42
N ASP A 225 -9.88 -11.36 18.86
CA ASP A 225 -10.62 -11.12 17.61
C ASP A 225 -9.62 -10.98 16.45
N LEU A 226 -9.73 -11.91 15.51
CA LEU A 226 -8.93 -11.94 14.26
C LEU A 226 -9.82 -11.81 13.02
N ARG A 227 -11.05 -11.37 13.16
CA ARG A 227 -11.98 -11.22 12.02
C ARG A 227 -11.46 -10.17 11.05
N GLY A 228 -11.37 -10.55 9.77
CA GLY A 228 -10.81 -9.69 8.73
C GLY A 228 -9.27 -9.61 8.73
N ASN A 229 -8.59 -10.31 9.63
CA ASN A 229 -7.13 -10.43 9.59
C ASN A 229 -6.73 -11.38 8.45
N THR A 230 -5.98 -10.88 7.49
CA THR A 230 -5.53 -11.63 6.31
C THR A 230 -4.17 -12.31 6.50
N GLY A 231 -3.61 -12.23 7.68
CA GLY A 231 -2.25 -12.67 7.98
C GLY A 231 -1.25 -11.51 7.93
N GLY A 232 0.03 -11.84 7.68
CA GLY A 232 1.15 -10.91 7.54
C GLY A 232 2.45 -11.64 7.33
#